data_4e7944fbbc8b21b5f083cdac139b9964
#
_entry.id   4e7944fbbc8b21b5f083cdac139b9964
#
_cell.length_a   1.000
_cell.length_b   1.000
_cell.length_c   1.000
_cell.angle_alpha   90.00
_cell.angle_beta   90.00
_cell.angle_gamma   90.00
#
_symmetry.space_group_name_H-M   'P 1'
#
loop_
_entity.id
_entity.type
_entity.pdbx_description
1 polymer ?
#
loop_
_entity_poly.entity_id
_entity_poly.type
_entity_poly.pdbx_seq_one_letter_code
_entity_poly.pdbx_strand_id
1 'polypeptide(L)'
;IALNTSTITEMDIQELRKAGADFDHLEAWHNYYPRPETGLDKNWYHTKNLWLRSQGFTIQGFVPGDKKFRGPLFKGLPTLEEHRGMHPLAAALDLLKDTDKVYIGDSGLSEEVLDQFSFYIKEKSLKLSVEVYDEQIEYVLGDHINRQDEARDVVRSAEARFKKIPHVRPLPAQERTVGSVTIDNANYLRYMGEIQIVKRKLAADEKVNVVGRVTKK
;
A
#
# COMPACT_ATOMS: atom_id res chain seq x y z
N ILE A 1 14.70 -13.96 -20.25
CA ILE A 1 15.98 -13.38 -19.76
C ILE A 1 15.67 -12.06 -19.08
N ALA A 2 16.19 -11.87 -17.83
CA ALA A 2 16.04 -10.61 -17.11
C ALA A 2 17.32 -9.77 -17.27
N LEU A 3 17.13 -8.50 -17.64
CA LEU A 3 18.21 -7.53 -17.81
C LEU A 3 18.16 -6.51 -16.67
N ASN A 4 19.33 -6.13 -16.15
CA ASN A 4 19.43 -5.03 -15.19
C ASN A 4 19.11 -3.70 -15.90
N THR A 5 17.93 -3.20 -15.71
CA THR A 5 17.40 -2.05 -16.44
C THR A 5 17.50 -0.72 -15.71
N SER A 6 17.97 -0.72 -14.46
CA SER A 6 18.23 0.55 -13.76
C SER A 6 19.28 1.41 -14.48
N THR A 7 20.17 0.76 -15.23
CA THR A 7 21.27 1.42 -15.96
C THR A 7 21.17 1.31 -17.50
N ILE A 8 20.21 0.54 -18.04
CA ILE A 8 20.09 0.35 -19.48
C ILE A 8 19.75 1.66 -20.21
N THR A 9 20.38 1.86 -21.37
CA THR A 9 20.25 3.06 -22.21
C THR A 9 19.58 2.75 -23.54
N GLU A 10 19.24 3.79 -24.31
CA GLU A 10 18.75 3.67 -25.68
C GLU A 10 19.76 2.97 -26.59
N MET A 11 21.05 3.22 -26.39
CA MET A 11 22.12 2.58 -27.18
C MET A 11 22.12 1.06 -26.94
N ASP A 12 21.99 0.62 -25.68
CA ASP A 12 21.93 -0.82 -25.36
C ASP A 12 20.72 -1.49 -26.03
N ILE A 13 19.57 -0.82 -26.07
CA ILE A 13 18.38 -1.33 -26.75
C ILE A 13 18.62 -1.47 -28.25
N GLN A 14 19.27 -0.49 -28.87
CA GLN A 14 19.59 -0.54 -30.31
C GLN A 14 20.58 -1.68 -30.63
N GLU A 15 21.55 -1.91 -29.79
CA GLU A 15 22.49 -3.02 -29.92
C GLU A 15 21.81 -4.36 -29.76
N LEU A 16 20.94 -4.51 -28.78
CA LEU A 16 20.13 -5.73 -28.62
C LEU A 16 19.26 -6.02 -29.83
N ARG A 17 18.61 -4.99 -30.39
CA ARG A 17 17.81 -5.14 -31.64
C ARG A 17 18.66 -5.55 -32.85
N LYS A 18 19.84 -4.93 -33.01
CA LYS A 18 20.79 -5.29 -34.06
C LYS A 18 21.29 -6.72 -33.91
N ALA A 19 21.44 -7.20 -32.68
CA ALA A 19 21.83 -8.58 -32.40
C ALA A 19 20.68 -9.58 -32.53
N GLY A 20 19.46 -9.15 -32.89
CA GLY A 20 18.30 -10.03 -33.07
C GLY A 20 17.69 -10.53 -31.77
N ALA A 21 17.84 -9.79 -30.67
CA ALA A 21 17.24 -10.16 -29.41
C ALA A 21 15.72 -10.19 -29.51
N ASP A 22 15.12 -11.23 -28.93
CA ASP A 22 13.68 -11.39 -28.83
C ASP A 22 13.15 -10.67 -27.60
N PHE A 23 12.53 -9.52 -27.81
CA PHE A 23 12.02 -8.67 -26.74
C PHE A 23 10.81 -9.26 -26.01
N ASP A 24 10.05 -10.17 -26.62
CA ASP A 24 8.93 -10.85 -25.96
C ASP A 24 9.40 -11.79 -24.83
N HIS A 25 10.68 -12.16 -24.85
CA HIS A 25 11.33 -13.00 -23.85
C HIS A 25 12.32 -12.23 -22.96
N LEU A 26 12.34 -10.89 -23.05
CA LEU A 26 13.16 -10.04 -22.19
C LEU A 26 12.32 -9.36 -21.10
N GLU A 27 12.87 -9.36 -19.91
CA GLU A 27 12.28 -8.70 -18.75
C GLU A 27 13.22 -7.62 -18.21
N ALA A 28 12.62 -6.51 -17.83
CA ALA A 28 13.31 -5.39 -17.20
C ALA A 28 13.39 -5.62 -15.69
N TRP A 29 14.56 -5.93 -15.20
CA TRP A 29 14.82 -6.18 -13.79
C TRP A 29 15.41 -4.94 -13.13
N HIS A 30 14.62 -4.23 -12.32
CA HIS A 30 15.15 -3.22 -11.43
C HIS A 30 15.83 -3.87 -10.22
N ASN A 31 16.96 -3.31 -9.82
CA ASN A 31 17.68 -3.81 -8.64
C ASN A 31 16.88 -3.54 -7.34
N TYR A 32 17.25 -4.27 -6.29
CA TYR A 32 17.00 -3.89 -4.92
C TYR A 32 18.23 -3.18 -4.33
N TYR A 33 18.01 -2.29 -3.37
CA TYR A 33 19.03 -1.40 -2.84
C TYR A 33 19.26 -1.67 -1.36
N PRO A 34 20.37 -2.39 -0.99
CA PRO A 34 20.64 -2.74 0.41
C PRO A 34 20.98 -1.54 1.30
N ARG A 35 21.68 -0.55 0.73
CA ARG A 35 22.08 0.63 1.48
C ARG A 35 20.90 1.60 1.57
N PRO A 36 20.50 2.03 2.80
CA PRO A 36 19.50 3.10 2.96
C PRO A 36 19.90 4.36 2.16
N GLU A 37 18.91 5.09 1.71
CA GLU A 37 19.03 6.34 0.94
C GLU A 37 19.50 6.13 -0.51
N THR A 38 19.69 4.90 -0.98
CA THR A 38 20.15 4.62 -2.35
C THR A 38 19.08 3.95 -3.24
N GLY A 39 17.92 3.64 -2.69
CA GLY A 39 16.79 3.14 -3.48
C GLY A 39 16.33 4.19 -4.51
N LEU A 40 15.61 3.73 -5.52
CA LEU A 40 15.16 4.60 -6.61
C LEU A 40 14.11 5.61 -6.13
N ASP A 41 14.13 6.81 -6.73
CA ASP A 41 13.05 7.78 -6.65
C ASP A 41 11.84 7.31 -7.46
N LYS A 42 10.63 7.48 -6.91
CA LYS A 42 9.40 6.98 -7.51
C LYS A 42 9.07 7.64 -8.85
N ASN A 43 9.27 8.95 -8.99
CA ASN A 43 8.96 9.65 -10.24
C ASN A 43 9.94 9.26 -11.34
N TRP A 44 11.23 9.12 -10.99
CA TRP A 44 12.22 8.60 -11.91
C TRP A 44 11.88 7.18 -12.34
N TYR A 45 11.52 6.31 -11.40
CA TYR A 45 11.10 4.92 -11.65
C TYR A 45 9.91 4.85 -12.61
N HIS A 46 8.86 5.63 -12.33
CA HIS A 46 7.68 5.73 -13.20
C HIS A 46 8.07 6.11 -14.64
N THR A 47 8.83 7.19 -14.81
CA THR A 47 9.28 7.68 -16.12
C THR A 47 10.12 6.63 -16.86
N LYS A 48 11.06 5.98 -16.15
CA LYS A 48 11.89 4.92 -16.71
C LYS A 48 11.06 3.72 -17.17
N ASN A 49 10.05 3.34 -16.40
CA ASN A 49 9.17 2.22 -16.73
C ASN A 49 8.26 2.50 -17.92
N LEU A 50 7.76 3.73 -18.07
CA LEU A 50 7.03 4.11 -19.29
C LEU A 50 7.90 3.92 -20.54
N TRP A 51 9.15 4.34 -20.47
CA TRP A 51 10.09 4.15 -21.56
C TRP A 51 10.40 2.65 -21.81
N LEU A 52 10.67 1.86 -20.77
CA LEU A 52 10.93 0.42 -20.87
C LEU A 52 9.74 -0.33 -21.50
N ARG A 53 8.50 0.00 -21.08
CA ARG A 53 7.29 -0.57 -21.69
C ARG A 53 7.17 -0.22 -23.17
N SER A 54 7.52 1.01 -23.56
CA SER A 54 7.53 1.41 -24.98
C SER A 54 8.54 0.60 -25.80
N GLN A 55 9.56 0.01 -25.15
CA GLN A 55 10.51 -0.88 -25.78
C GLN A 55 10.06 -2.36 -25.80
N GLY A 56 8.95 -2.71 -25.16
CA GLY A 56 8.39 -4.06 -25.11
C GLY A 56 8.75 -4.89 -23.87
N PHE A 57 9.38 -4.30 -22.86
CA PHE A 57 9.77 -5.05 -21.65
C PHE A 57 8.61 -5.28 -20.68
N THR A 58 8.59 -6.48 -20.09
CA THR A 58 7.88 -6.77 -18.84
C THR A 58 8.75 -6.31 -17.66
N ILE A 59 8.19 -5.55 -16.73
CA ILE A 59 8.93 -4.89 -15.67
C ILE A 59 8.85 -5.65 -14.36
N GLN A 60 10.00 -5.82 -13.72
CA GLN A 60 10.15 -6.45 -12.41
C GLN A 60 10.75 -5.50 -11.38
N GLY A 61 10.30 -5.59 -10.13
CA GLY A 61 10.85 -4.85 -9.01
C GLY A 61 10.70 -5.58 -7.69
N PHE A 62 11.29 -5.02 -6.64
CA PHE A 62 11.36 -5.65 -5.33
C PHE A 62 10.76 -4.77 -4.26
N VAL A 63 10.12 -5.43 -3.28
CA VAL A 63 9.71 -4.81 -2.03
C VAL A 63 10.42 -5.49 -0.86
N PRO A 64 10.61 -4.79 0.28
CA PRO A 64 11.25 -5.41 1.43
C PRO A 64 10.36 -6.50 2.03
N GLY A 65 10.99 -7.47 2.71
CA GLY A 65 10.31 -8.35 3.64
C GLY A 65 10.10 -7.68 5.00
N ASP A 66 9.49 -8.41 5.93
CA ASP A 66 9.33 -8.00 7.33
C ASP A 66 9.98 -8.99 8.32
N LYS A 67 10.55 -10.07 7.80
CA LYS A 67 11.20 -11.13 8.59
C LYS A 67 12.47 -11.57 7.88
N LYS A 68 13.54 -11.82 8.65
CA LYS A 68 14.84 -12.31 8.15
C LYS A 68 15.42 -11.42 7.03
N PHE A 69 15.67 -10.16 7.36
CA PHE A 69 16.35 -9.25 6.46
C PHE A 69 17.69 -9.81 6.01
N ARG A 70 18.03 -9.65 4.73
CA ARG A 70 19.29 -10.13 4.15
C ARG A 70 20.44 -9.20 4.52
N GLY A 71 21.61 -9.84 4.76
CA GLY A 71 22.86 -9.14 4.97
C GLY A 71 23.40 -8.42 3.72
N PRO A 72 24.46 -7.60 3.87
CA PRO A 72 25.18 -7.38 5.12
C PRO A 72 24.55 -6.32 6.05
N LEU A 73 23.62 -5.48 5.56
CA LEU A 73 23.13 -4.32 6.32
C LEU A 73 21.85 -4.60 7.11
N PHE A 74 21.07 -5.62 6.75
CA PHE A 74 19.79 -5.98 7.40
C PHE A 74 18.80 -4.81 7.50
N LYS A 75 18.69 -4.01 6.42
CA LYS A 75 17.85 -2.80 6.33
C LYS A 75 16.71 -2.91 5.32
N GLY A 76 16.41 -4.13 4.88
CA GLY A 76 15.45 -4.38 3.83
C GLY A 76 16.01 -4.13 2.42
N LEU A 77 15.37 -4.77 1.45
CA LEU A 77 15.83 -4.78 0.06
C LEU A 77 14.75 -4.28 -0.92
N PRO A 78 14.33 -3.02 -0.83
CA PRO A 78 13.38 -2.43 -1.76
C PRO A 78 14.03 -1.96 -3.06
N THR A 79 13.25 -1.87 -4.14
CA THR A 79 13.59 -1.11 -5.36
C THR A 79 13.41 0.40 -5.12
N LEU A 80 12.27 0.82 -4.56
CA LEU A 80 12.00 2.22 -4.23
C LEU A 80 12.43 2.54 -2.79
N GLU A 81 13.12 3.66 -2.60
CA GLU A 81 13.57 4.04 -1.25
C GLU A 81 12.40 4.27 -0.29
N GLU A 82 11.30 4.84 -0.76
CA GLU A 82 10.12 5.09 0.07
C GLU A 82 9.45 3.81 0.58
N HIS A 83 9.72 2.65 -0.02
CA HIS A 83 9.23 1.36 0.47
C HIS A 83 10.05 0.78 1.62
N ARG A 84 11.21 1.36 1.93
CA ARG A 84 12.05 0.89 3.04
C ARG A 84 11.33 1.06 4.37
N GLY A 85 11.11 -0.06 5.07
CA GLY A 85 10.33 -0.10 6.32
C GLY A 85 8.82 0.05 6.15
N MET A 86 8.31 0.09 4.91
CA MET A 86 6.88 -0.01 4.64
C MET A 86 6.41 -1.45 4.81
N HIS A 87 5.13 -1.62 5.16
CA HIS A 87 4.51 -2.95 5.20
C HIS A 87 4.60 -3.62 3.82
N PRO A 88 5.07 -4.90 3.72
CA PRO A 88 5.36 -5.53 2.42
C PRO A 88 4.20 -5.54 1.44
N LEU A 89 2.98 -5.84 1.89
CA LEU A 89 1.79 -5.82 1.02
C LEU A 89 1.47 -4.40 0.53
N ALA A 90 1.59 -3.39 1.40
CA ALA A 90 1.35 -1.99 0.99
C ALA A 90 2.39 -1.55 -0.04
N ALA A 91 3.67 -1.87 0.17
CA ALA A 91 4.74 -1.62 -0.79
C ALA A 91 4.50 -2.33 -2.13
N ALA A 92 4.06 -3.61 -2.09
CA ALA A 92 3.76 -4.38 -3.29
C ALA A 92 2.60 -3.78 -4.10
N LEU A 93 1.53 -3.37 -3.43
CA LEU A 93 0.38 -2.74 -4.09
C LEU A 93 0.72 -1.38 -4.69
N ASP A 94 1.60 -0.63 -4.05
CA ASP A 94 2.08 0.63 -4.59
C ASP A 94 3.02 0.41 -5.79
N LEU A 95 3.95 -0.55 -5.69
CA LEU A 95 4.88 -0.87 -6.77
C LEU A 95 4.15 -1.42 -8.01
N LEU A 96 3.09 -2.23 -7.84
CA LEU A 96 2.28 -2.80 -8.92
C LEU A 96 1.57 -1.75 -9.81
N LYS A 97 1.52 -0.50 -9.42
CA LYS A 97 1.01 0.58 -10.28
C LYS A 97 1.92 0.82 -11.50
N ASP A 98 3.21 0.57 -11.33
CA ASP A 98 4.25 0.83 -12.33
C ASP A 98 5.06 -0.42 -12.72
N THR A 99 4.69 -1.60 -12.21
CA THR A 99 5.48 -2.84 -12.33
C THR A 99 4.54 -4.00 -12.64
N ASP A 100 4.99 -4.94 -13.47
CA ASP A 100 4.19 -6.10 -13.87
C ASP A 100 4.39 -7.29 -12.93
N LYS A 101 5.60 -7.42 -12.35
CA LYS A 101 5.95 -8.48 -11.40
C LYS A 101 6.67 -7.92 -10.19
N VAL A 102 6.20 -8.29 -9.00
CA VAL A 102 6.80 -7.86 -7.72
C VAL A 102 7.35 -9.06 -6.98
N TYR A 103 8.56 -8.92 -6.47
CA TYR A 103 9.28 -9.92 -5.70
C TYR A 103 9.61 -9.40 -4.30
N ILE A 104 9.75 -10.32 -3.35
CA ILE A 104 10.27 -9.99 -2.03
C ILE A 104 11.80 -10.03 -2.07
N GLY A 105 12.45 -8.91 -1.79
CA GLY A 105 13.91 -8.78 -1.83
C GLY A 105 14.62 -9.52 -0.68
N ASP A 106 13.98 -9.58 0.48
CA ASP A 106 14.50 -10.24 1.67
C ASP A 106 14.18 -11.75 1.72
N SER A 107 14.75 -12.47 2.71
CA SER A 107 14.65 -13.91 2.79
C SER A 107 13.31 -14.43 3.29
N GLY A 108 12.41 -13.57 3.76
CA GLY A 108 11.12 -14.06 4.27
C GLY A 108 10.14 -12.96 4.66
N LEU A 109 8.89 -13.42 4.74
CA LEU A 109 7.77 -12.70 5.29
C LEU A 109 7.31 -13.36 6.59
N SER A 110 6.70 -12.60 7.48
CA SER A 110 5.97 -13.15 8.63
C SER A 110 4.75 -13.95 8.16
N GLU A 111 4.26 -14.85 9.00
CA GLU A 111 3.04 -15.62 8.69
C GLU A 111 1.85 -14.71 8.49
N GLU A 112 1.73 -13.65 9.29
CA GLU A 112 0.67 -12.65 9.17
C GLU A 112 0.68 -11.96 7.79
N VAL A 113 1.85 -11.55 7.32
CA VAL A 113 1.99 -10.90 6.00
C VAL A 113 1.75 -11.90 4.87
N LEU A 114 2.17 -13.15 5.02
CA LEU A 114 1.85 -14.22 4.05
C LEU A 114 0.35 -14.46 3.95
N ASP A 115 -0.36 -14.48 5.09
CA ASP A 115 -1.81 -14.62 5.12
C ASP A 115 -2.51 -13.41 4.45
N GLN A 116 -2.01 -12.20 4.67
CA GLN A 116 -2.54 -11.00 4.03
C GLN A 116 -2.33 -11.03 2.51
N PHE A 117 -1.15 -11.45 2.02
CA PHE A 117 -0.92 -11.65 0.60
C PHE A 117 -1.86 -12.71 0.02
N SER A 118 -1.99 -13.85 0.69
CA SER A 118 -2.86 -14.95 0.27
C SER A 118 -4.32 -14.51 0.21
N PHE A 119 -4.78 -13.78 1.21
CA PHE A 119 -6.12 -13.22 1.25
C PHE A 119 -6.35 -12.21 0.11
N TYR A 120 -5.41 -11.28 -0.09
CA TYR A 120 -5.50 -10.30 -1.18
C TYR A 120 -5.52 -10.96 -2.57
N ILE A 121 -4.69 -11.97 -2.79
CA ILE A 121 -4.65 -12.68 -4.09
C ILE A 121 -5.98 -13.37 -4.36
N LYS A 122 -6.58 -13.98 -3.35
CA LYS A 122 -7.81 -14.74 -3.46
C LYS A 122 -9.05 -13.85 -3.52
N GLU A 123 -9.19 -12.92 -2.58
CA GLU A 123 -10.41 -12.14 -2.37
C GLU A 123 -10.36 -10.73 -3.00
N LYS A 124 -9.19 -10.29 -3.47
CA LYS A 124 -8.95 -8.91 -3.96
C LYS A 124 -9.32 -7.82 -2.94
N SER A 125 -9.23 -8.16 -1.67
CA SER A 125 -9.58 -7.32 -0.53
C SER A 125 -8.43 -7.23 0.47
N LEU A 126 -8.39 -6.16 1.25
CA LEU A 126 -7.38 -5.97 2.31
C LEU A 126 -7.99 -6.33 3.66
N LYS A 127 -7.27 -7.16 4.42
CA LYS A 127 -7.60 -7.46 5.81
C LYS A 127 -6.84 -6.49 6.72
N LEU A 128 -7.57 -5.66 7.46
CA LEU A 128 -7.00 -4.68 8.38
C LEU A 128 -7.30 -5.08 9.81
N SER A 129 -6.26 -5.22 10.63
CA SER A 129 -6.41 -5.41 12.07
C SER A 129 -6.57 -4.06 12.77
N VAL A 130 -7.42 -3.99 13.80
CA VAL A 130 -7.76 -2.74 14.50
C VAL A 130 -7.55 -2.91 16.00
N GLU A 131 -6.82 -1.98 16.60
CA GLU A 131 -6.81 -1.79 18.04
C GLU A 131 -8.12 -1.09 18.46
N VAL A 132 -8.82 -1.67 19.43
CA VAL A 132 -10.16 -1.21 19.84
C VAL A 132 -10.03 -0.20 20.98
N TYR A 133 -10.72 0.94 20.86
CA TYR A 133 -10.75 2.00 21.89
C TYR A 133 -12.12 2.14 22.56
N ASP A 134 -13.20 1.82 21.84
CA ASP A 134 -14.57 1.93 22.37
C ASP A 134 -15.45 0.82 21.79
N GLU A 135 -16.50 0.41 22.51
CA GLU A 135 -17.45 -0.64 22.10
C GLU A 135 -18.18 -0.33 20.79
N GLN A 136 -18.32 0.94 20.42
CA GLN A 136 -18.93 1.36 19.15
C GLN A 136 -18.13 0.89 17.92
N ILE A 137 -16.94 0.35 18.12
CA ILE A 137 -16.18 -0.33 17.04
C ILE A 137 -16.99 -1.46 16.40
N GLU A 138 -17.91 -2.09 17.11
CA GLU A 138 -18.77 -3.14 16.58
C GLU A 138 -19.59 -2.69 15.37
N TYR A 139 -19.94 -1.40 15.28
CA TYR A 139 -20.64 -0.85 14.12
C TYR A 139 -19.72 -0.73 12.89
N VAL A 140 -18.42 -0.75 13.14
CA VAL A 140 -17.38 -0.56 12.11
C VAL A 140 -16.81 -1.87 11.61
N LEU A 141 -16.81 -2.92 12.43
CA LEU A 141 -16.28 -4.23 12.02
C LEU A 141 -17.05 -4.83 10.84
N GLY A 142 -16.34 -5.56 9.98
CA GLY A 142 -16.89 -6.26 8.81
C GLY A 142 -16.31 -5.78 7.50
N ASP A 143 -16.98 -6.13 6.41
CA ASP A 143 -16.53 -5.81 5.06
C ASP A 143 -16.96 -4.39 4.67
N HIS A 144 -16.04 -3.69 4.03
CA HIS A 144 -16.25 -2.33 3.56
C HIS A 144 -15.67 -2.12 2.17
N ILE A 145 -16.39 -1.42 1.32
CA ILE A 145 -15.91 -0.94 0.04
C ILE A 145 -15.61 0.57 0.18
N ASN A 146 -14.45 1.00 -0.29
CA ASN A 146 -14.16 2.42 -0.37
C ASN A 146 -15.11 3.10 -1.37
N ARG A 147 -15.59 4.28 -1.03
CA ARG A 147 -16.38 5.07 -1.97
C ARG A 147 -15.57 5.41 -3.22
N GLN A 148 -16.21 5.43 -4.38
CA GLN A 148 -15.56 5.73 -5.66
C GLN A 148 -15.03 7.18 -5.74
N ASP A 149 -15.73 8.11 -5.07
CA ASP A 149 -15.29 9.50 -4.93
C ASP A 149 -14.23 9.58 -3.83
N GLU A 150 -12.97 9.46 -4.21
CA GLU A 150 -11.85 9.43 -3.28
C GLU A 150 -11.72 10.75 -2.48
N ALA A 151 -11.81 10.65 -1.15
CA ALA A 151 -11.56 11.80 -0.29
C ALA A 151 -10.06 11.97 -0.02
N ARG A 152 -9.63 13.23 0.06
CA ARG A 152 -8.23 13.60 0.32
C ARG A 152 -7.72 13.08 1.66
N ASP A 153 -8.53 13.19 2.70
CA ASP A 153 -8.07 13.05 4.09
C ASP A 153 -8.47 11.72 4.75
N VAL A 154 -9.45 11.02 4.18
CA VAL A 154 -10.01 9.79 4.75
C VAL A 154 -10.34 8.75 3.68
N VAL A 155 -10.35 7.48 4.05
CA VAL A 155 -11.02 6.39 3.33
C VAL A 155 -12.44 6.32 3.89
N ARG A 156 -13.46 6.28 3.03
CA ARG A 156 -14.88 6.29 3.46
C ARG A 156 -15.58 4.99 3.10
N SER A 157 -16.31 4.42 4.05
CA SER A 157 -17.14 3.26 3.78
C SER A 157 -18.36 3.64 2.92
N ALA A 158 -18.57 2.91 1.82
CA ALA A 158 -19.79 3.00 1.02
C ALA A 158 -20.98 2.38 1.73
N GLU A 159 -20.74 1.29 2.49
CA GLU A 159 -21.78 0.50 3.20
C GLU A 159 -22.33 1.23 4.41
N ALA A 160 -21.57 2.14 5.03
CA ALA A 160 -22.00 2.85 6.24
C ALA A 160 -23.38 3.49 6.10
N ARG A 161 -23.72 4.00 4.93
CA ARG A 161 -25.03 4.61 4.64
C ARG A 161 -26.20 3.62 4.60
N PHE A 162 -25.91 2.35 4.34
CA PHE A 162 -26.92 1.30 4.26
C PHE A 162 -27.03 0.50 5.56
N LYS A 163 -26.04 0.61 6.44
CA LYS A 163 -26.09 0.02 7.77
C LYS A 163 -27.14 0.76 8.61
N LYS A 164 -28.06 0.03 9.21
CA LYS A 164 -28.98 0.59 10.22
C LYS A 164 -28.22 0.74 11.54
N ILE A 165 -27.32 1.72 11.60
CA ILE A 165 -26.56 2.00 12.81
C ILE A 165 -27.48 2.67 13.82
N PRO A 166 -27.57 2.15 15.05
CA PRO A 166 -28.36 2.79 16.11
C PRO A 166 -27.77 4.14 16.49
N HIS A 167 -28.38 4.82 17.42
CA HIS A 167 -27.91 6.12 17.91
C HIS A 167 -26.44 6.02 18.41
N VAL A 168 -25.53 6.70 17.71
CA VAL A 168 -24.12 6.75 18.06
C VAL A 168 -23.91 7.85 19.11
N ARG A 169 -23.70 7.46 20.38
CA ARG A 169 -23.43 8.43 21.44
C ARG A 169 -22.12 9.18 21.21
N PRO A 170 -22.05 10.50 21.47
CA PRO A 170 -20.78 11.23 21.42
C PRO A 170 -19.77 10.72 22.44
N LEU A 171 -18.51 10.61 22.02
CA LEU A 171 -17.35 10.37 22.87
C LEU A 171 -16.56 11.67 23.07
N PRO A 172 -15.67 11.74 24.08
CA PRO A 172 -14.74 12.87 24.21
C PRO A 172 -13.95 13.08 22.91
N ALA A 173 -13.96 14.30 22.43
CA ALA A 173 -13.24 14.66 21.20
C ALA A 173 -11.73 14.46 21.39
N GLN A 174 -11.10 13.82 20.42
CA GLN A 174 -9.66 13.57 20.42
C GLN A 174 -9.07 13.77 19.04
N GLU A 175 -7.77 13.99 18.99
CA GLU A 175 -7.04 14.14 17.73
C GLU A 175 -7.14 12.87 16.89
N ARG A 176 -7.42 13.03 15.61
CA ARG A 176 -7.57 11.94 14.65
C ARG A 176 -6.25 11.73 13.92
N THR A 177 -5.44 10.80 14.40
CA THR A 177 -4.15 10.48 13.80
C THR A 177 -4.31 9.56 12.59
N VAL A 178 -3.26 9.40 11.78
CA VAL A 178 -3.27 8.47 10.64
C VAL A 178 -3.58 7.06 11.11
N GLY A 179 -4.52 6.41 10.44
CA GLY A 179 -5.01 5.08 10.78
C GLY A 179 -6.14 5.07 11.82
N SER A 180 -6.52 6.21 12.41
CA SER A 180 -7.70 6.26 13.28
C SER A 180 -8.93 5.76 12.53
N VAL A 181 -9.68 4.88 13.17
CA VAL A 181 -10.98 4.39 12.72
C VAL A 181 -12.05 5.21 13.41
N THR A 182 -12.90 5.86 12.64
CA THR A 182 -13.86 6.84 13.16
C THR A 182 -15.27 6.52 12.73
N ILE A 183 -16.22 6.95 13.56
CA ILE A 183 -17.66 6.96 13.26
C ILE A 183 -18.26 8.31 13.62
N ASP A 184 -19.03 8.90 12.73
CA ASP A 184 -19.72 10.14 12.99
C ASP A 184 -20.85 9.92 14.02
N ASN A 185 -20.87 10.73 15.08
CA ASN A 185 -21.84 10.58 16.17
C ASN A 185 -23.11 11.42 15.96
N ALA A 186 -24.04 11.35 16.90
CA ALA A 186 -25.34 12.01 16.83
C ALA A 186 -25.27 13.54 16.59
N ASN A 187 -24.18 14.20 16.99
CA ASN A 187 -23.99 15.62 16.78
C ASN A 187 -23.78 15.96 15.29
N TYR A 188 -23.48 14.98 14.43
CA TYR A 188 -23.34 15.15 13.00
C TYR A 188 -24.68 15.04 12.24
N LEU A 189 -25.80 14.87 12.96
CA LEU A 189 -27.16 14.84 12.41
C LEU A 189 -27.31 13.78 11.31
N ARG A 190 -27.65 14.19 10.08
CA ARG A 190 -27.86 13.30 8.93
C ARG A 190 -26.61 12.50 8.52
N TYR A 191 -25.42 12.86 8.97
CA TYR A 191 -24.19 12.16 8.71
C TYR A 191 -23.82 11.15 9.81
N MET A 192 -24.61 11.08 10.90
CA MET A 192 -24.40 10.07 11.94
C MET A 192 -24.25 8.68 11.32
N GLY A 193 -23.23 7.96 11.76
CA GLY A 193 -22.94 6.60 11.29
C GLY A 193 -22.02 6.52 10.07
N GLU A 194 -21.54 7.64 9.51
CA GLU A 194 -20.47 7.59 8.50
C GLU A 194 -19.20 7.01 9.11
N ILE A 195 -18.61 6.00 8.44
CA ILE A 195 -17.43 5.27 8.91
C ILE A 195 -16.23 5.63 8.04
N GLN A 196 -15.09 5.92 8.68
CA GLN A 196 -13.91 6.41 7.99
C GLN A 196 -12.61 5.86 8.61
N ILE A 197 -11.56 5.74 7.76
CA ILE A 197 -10.17 5.55 8.21
C ILE A 197 -9.37 6.78 7.80
N VAL A 198 -8.65 7.36 8.75
CA VAL A 198 -7.94 8.62 8.57
C VAL A 198 -6.63 8.42 7.81
N LYS A 199 -6.43 9.16 6.72
CA LYS A 199 -5.21 9.15 5.88
C LYS A 199 -4.18 10.20 6.30
N ARG A 200 -4.63 11.26 6.97
CA ARG A 200 -3.80 12.39 7.42
C ARG A 200 -4.21 12.79 8.83
N LYS A 201 -3.29 13.38 9.59
CA LYS A 201 -3.60 13.96 10.89
C LYS A 201 -4.67 15.03 10.76
N LEU A 202 -5.76 14.88 11.53
CA LEU A 202 -6.91 15.79 11.60
C LEU A 202 -7.11 16.27 13.04
N ALA A 203 -7.62 17.47 13.20
CA ALA A 203 -7.94 18.02 14.50
C ALA A 203 -9.04 17.20 15.19
N ALA A 204 -9.15 17.32 16.51
CA ALA A 204 -10.28 16.82 17.28
C ALA A 204 -11.59 17.45 16.79
N ASP A 205 -12.67 16.66 16.79
CA ASP A 205 -14.01 17.10 16.39
C ASP A 205 -15.03 16.41 17.31
N GLU A 206 -15.85 17.18 18.01
CA GLU A 206 -16.89 16.68 18.92
C GLU A 206 -17.98 15.85 18.23
N LYS A 207 -18.06 15.92 16.89
CA LYS A 207 -19.03 15.19 16.08
C LYS A 207 -18.51 13.86 15.56
N VAL A 208 -17.21 13.55 15.82
CA VAL A 208 -16.53 12.38 15.29
C VAL A 208 -15.90 11.57 16.42
N ASN A 209 -16.38 10.36 16.62
CA ASN A 209 -15.80 9.43 17.57
C ASN A 209 -14.61 8.70 16.96
N VAL A 210 -13.50 8.63 17.67
CA VAL A 210 -12.40 7.70 17.36
C VAL A 210 -12.64 6.43 18.16
N VAL A 211 -12.98 5.34 17.46
CA VAL A 211 -13.38 4.07 18.09
C VAL A 211 -12.30 2.99 18.01
N GLY A 212 -11.24 3.26 17.27
CA GLY A 212 -10.10 2.37 17.15
C GLY A 212 -9.01 2.94 16.25
N ARG A 213 -8.01 2.12 15.98
CA ARG A 213 -6.91 2.46 15.08
C ARG A 213 -6.45 1.23 14.32
N VAL A 214 -6.23 1.36 13.01
CA VAL A 214 -5.57 0.32 12.20
C VAL A 214 -4.18 0.08 12.76
N THR A 215 -3.86 -1.17 13.07
CA THR A 215 -2.54 -1.55 13.56
C THR A 215 -1.52 -1.57 12.42
N LYS A 216 -0.24 -1.39 12.76
CA LYS A 216 0.85 -1.48 11.79
C LYS A 216 1.28 -2.92 11.51
N LYS A 217 0.62 -3.88 12.18
CA LYS A 217 0.89 -5.31 12.03
C LYS A 217 -0.05 -5.92 11.02
#